data_85adc3fd431dbe23efd2bb25882f085c
#
_entry.id   85adc3fd431dbe23efd2bb25882f085c
#
_cell.length_a   1.000
_cell.length_b   1.000
_cell.length_c   1.000
_cell.angle_alpha   90.00
_cell.angle_beta   90.00
_cell.angle_gamma   90.00
#
_symmetry.space_group_name_H-M   'P 1'
#
loop_
_entity.id
_entity.type
_entity.pdbx_description
1 polymer ?
#
loop_
_entity_poly.entity_id
_entity_poly.type
_entity_poly.pdbx_seq_one_letter_code
_entity_poly.pdbx_strand_id
1 'polypeptide(L)'
;MNTTDLKEKNFEADIERYLITEGGYIKGNQDTYDKERAIDMPVLISFIEKTQPKQWKRYVTKYGDKAEKQLYRVFQDDVSRYGLIYVLRKGISDVGINIRFCYFAPASLLNDELVANYDANILTVTRQFAYSKLNKNTIDMVLSLNGIPVVALELKNQITGQNVEDSKRQWCTDRDPKEPLFHFNNRILAYFGVDLYEVALTTELKKEKTFFIPFNQGSNGAGEVGGAGNPEREDGGYVTSYLWEKILCREMLLSILQRYISRQEEEKLKIIIDKHGKEKEVTETSVKIIFPRYHQLDVVEKLVADTYYANCASKYTNSGMQNFDLAADEHMKYMYLKKPHGNNYLIQHSAGSGKSNSIAWLTYRLAGLQNADLKNMFNTIVSKIIFRSKNIVRPIS
;
A
#
# COMPACT_ATOMS: atom_id res chain seq x y z
N MET A 1 31.63 -12.99 -14.41
CA MET A 1 30.35 -12.92 -13.75
C MET A 1 30.30 -14.01 -12.70
N ASN A 2 30.23 -13.65 -11.43
CA ASN A 2 30.18 -14.63 -10.35
C ASN A 2 28.83 -15.40 -10.39
N THR A 3 28.84 -16.69 -10.10
CA THR A 3 27.61 -17.51 -9.99
C THR A 3 26.59 -16.94 -8.98
N THR A 4 27.06 -16.15 -8.06
CA THR A 4 26.35 -15.39 -7.03
C THR A 4 25.45 -14.30 -7.65
N ASP A 5 26.01 -13.47 -8.55
CA ASP A 5 25.25 -12.38 -9.24
C ASP A 5 24.13 -12.93 -10.13
N LEU A 6 24.30 -14.14 -10.67
CA LEU A 6 23.30 -14.78 -11.52
C LEU A 6 22.03 -15.19 -10.75
N LYS A 7 22.18 -15.58 -9.47
CA LYS A 7 21.05 -16.06 -8.65
C LYS A 7 20.23 -14.95 -8.05
N GLU A 8 20.84 -13.83 -7.67
CA GLU A 8 20.13 -12.63 -7.21
C GLU A 8 19.34 -11.99 -8.37
N LYS A 9 19.97 -11.90 -9.53
CA LYS A 9 19.32 -11.46 -10.77
C LYS A 9 18.14 -12.36 -11.19
N ASN A 10 18.19 -13.65 -10.86
CA ASN A 10 17.07 -14.55 -11.10
C ASN A 10 15.90 -14.24 -10.16
N PHE A 11 16.14 -13.97 -8.87
CA PHE A 11 15.09 -13.60 -7.90
C PHE A 11 14.38 -12.31 -8.31
N GLU A 12 15.15 -11.25 -8.64
CA GLU A 12 14.57 -10.02 -9.19
C GLU A 12 13.77 -10.26 -10.49
N ALA A 13 14.34 -11.10 -11.39
CA ALA A 13 13.69 -11.39 -12.67
C ALA A 13 12.40 -12.20 -12.50
N ASP A 14 12.34 -13.10 -11.53
CA ASP A 14 11.13 -13.88 -11.23
C ASP A 14 10.02 -13.00 -10.68
N ILE A 15 10.35 -12.06 -9.78
CA ILE A 15 9.38 -11.07 -9.27
C ILE A 15 8.89 -10.17 -10.40
N GLU A 16 9.80 -9.59 -11.20
CA GLU A 16 9.43 -8.74 -12.35
C GLU A 16 8.50 -9.49 -13.31
N ARG A 17 8.89 -10.73 -13.67
CA ARG A 17 8.10 -11.57 -14.57
C ARG A 17 6.69 -11.77 -14.03
N TYR A 18 6.55 -12.21 -12.77
CA TYR A 18 5.25 -12.42 -12.15
C TYR A 18 4.40 -11.15 -12.15
N LEU A 19 4.96 -10.03 -11.71
CA LEU A 19 4.24 -8.75 -11.68
C LEU A 19 3.75 -8.32 -13.07
N ILE A 20 4.51 -8.61 -14.13
CA ILE A 20 4.12 -8.29 -15.51
C ILE A 20 3.08 -9.27 -16.05
N THR A 21 3.23 -10.58 -15.81
CA THR A 21 2.33 -11.59 -16.40
C THR A 21 1.03 -11.74 -15.64
N GLU A 22 1.07 -11.66 -14.30
CA GLU A 22 -0.06 -11.95 -13.41
C GLU A 22 -0.42 -10.76 -12.51
N GLY A 23 0.58 -9.94 -12.13
CA GLY A 23 0.40 -8.87 -11.16
C GLY A 23 -0.25 -7.60 -11.71
N GLY A 24 -0.48 -7.49 -13.02
CA GLY A 24 -1.13 -6.34 -13.65
C GLY A 24 -0.21 -5.12 -13.85
N TYR A 25 1.09 -5.34 -13.94
CA TYR A 25 2.09 -4.31 -14.21
C TYR A 25 2.60 -4.37 -15.65
N ILE A 26 3.15 -3.25 -16.07
CA ILE A 26 4.00 -3.20 -17.27
C ILE A 26 5.45 -2.93 -16.87
N LYS A 27 6.39 -3.32 -17.71
CA LYS A 27 7.80 -3.00 -17.50
C LYS A 27 8.01 -1.50 -17.55
N GLY A 28 8.62 -0.94 -16.48
CA GLY A 28 8.95 0.47 -16.42
C GLY A 28 10.17 0.83 -17.27
N ASN A 29 10.15 2.06 -17.77
CA ASN A 29 11.30 2.68 -18.44
C ASN A 29 11.79 3.86 -17.58
N GLN A 30 13.10 4.04 -17.47
CA GLN A 30 13.70 5.13 -16.70
C GLN A 30 14.12 6.32 -17.58
N ASP A 31 14.00 6.23 -18.90
CA ASP A 31 14.48 7.26 -19.82
C ASP A 31 13.77 8.60 -19.62
N THR A 32 12.52 8.56 -19.16
CA THR A 32 11.68 9.73 -18.91
C THR A 32 11.57 10.12 -17.44
N TYR A 33 12.20 9.32 -16.55
CA TYR A 33 12.15 9.59 -15.12
C TYR A 33 12.99 10.80 -14.73
N ASP A 34 12.36 11.81 -14.14
CA ASP A 34 13.01 12.99 -13.59
C ASP A 34 13.50 12.75 -12.15
N LYS A 35 14.81 12.59 -12.00
CA LYS A 35 15.45 12.34 -10.69
C LYS A 35 15.34 13.51 -9.72
N GLU A 36 15.19 14.75 -10.19
CA GLU A 36 15.00 15.92 -9.32
C GLU A 36 13.58 15.99 -8.77
N ARG A 37 12.63 15.66 -9.62
CA ARG A 37 11.21 15.64 -9.26
C ARG A 37 10.79 14.32 -8.63
N ALA A 38 11.59 13.28 -8.79
CA ALA A 38 11.30 11.89 -8.43
C ALA A 38 9.95 11.42 -9.00
N ILE A 39 9.72 11.65 -10.29
CA ILE A 39 8.48 11.32 -11.00
C ILE A 39 8.75 11.15 -12.50
N ASP A 40 7.96 10.31 -13.15
CA ASP A 40 7.89 10.19 -14.60
C ASP A 40 6.72 11.05 -15.11
N MET A 41 7.03 12.30 -15.47
CA MET A 41 6.01 13.26 -15.91
C MET A 41 5.31 12.86 -17.21
N PRO A 42 6.00 12.36 -18.25
CA PRO A 42 5.36 11.86 -19.46
C PRO A 42 4.31 10.77 -19.20
N VAL A 43 4.60 9.79 -18.32
CA VAL A 43 3.64 8.75 -17.95
C VAL A 43 2.44 9.36 -17.22
N LEU A 44 2.69 10.29 -16.29
CA LEU A 44 1.62 10.97 -15.57
C LEU A 44 0.72 11.78 -16.50
N ILE A 45 1.29 12.55 -17.41
CA ILE A 45 0.52 13.35 -18.37
C ILE A 45 -0.31 12.45 -19.27
N SER A 46 0.27 11.36 -19.80
CA SER A 46 -0.45 10.39 -20.62
C SER A 46 -1.67 9.81 -19.89
N PHE A 47 -1.52 9.49 -18.60
CA PHE A 47 -2.64 9.05 -17.76
C PHE A 47 -3.73 10.15 -17.64
N ILE A 48 -3.33 11.39 -17.36
CA ILE A 48 -4.27 12.52 -17.21
C ILE A 48 -5.00 12.80 -18.54
N GLU A 49 -4.30 12.81 -19.65
CA GLU A 49 -4.89 13.02 -20.99
C GLU A 49 -5.91 11.93 -21.33
N LYS A 50 -5.60 10.68 -21.00
CA LYS A 50 -6.48 9.54 -21.24
C LYS A 50 -7.75 9.60 -20.38
N THR A 51 -7.63 9.94 -19.11
CA THR A 51 -8.73 9.84 -18.14
C THR A 51 -9.49 11.15 -17.94
N GLN A 52 -8.86 12.29 -18.25
CA GLN A 52 -9.39 13.63 -17.94
C GLN A 52 -9.14 14.62 -19.10
N PRO A 53 -9.44 14.27 -20.37
CA PRO A 53 -9.07 15.09 -21.52
C PRO A 53 -9.66 16.51 -21.49
N LYS A 54 -10.88 16.67 -20.94
CA LYS A 54 -11.53 17.99 -20.81
C LYS A 54 -10.81 18.89 -19.82
N GLN A 55 -10.46 18.35 -18.65
CA GLN A 55 -9.75 19.07 -17.60
C GLN A 55 -8.34 19.44 -18.06
N TRP A 56 -7.63 18.48 -18.67
CA TRP A 56 -6.29 18.73 -19.21
C TRP A 56 -6.28 19.78 -20.31
N LYS A 57 -7.21 19.73 -21.26
CA LYS A 57 -7.34 20.74 -22.30
C LYS A 57 -7.57 22.14 -21.71
N ARG A 58 -8.44 22.28 -20.70
CA ARG A 58 -8.65 23.56 -20.00
C ARG A 58 -7.38 24.03 -19.29
N TYR A 59 -6.62 23.12 -18.70
CA TYR A 59 -5.38 23.41 -18.00
C TYR A 59 -4.31 23.90 -18.96
N VAL A 60 -4.11 23.20 -20.08
CA VAL A 60 -3.19 23.61 -21.17
C VAL A 60 -3.63 24.94 -21.79
N THR A 61 -4.92 25.15 -22.04
CA THR A 61 -5.42 26.44 -22.56
C THR A 61 -5.08 27.60 -21.64
N LYS A 62 -5.07 27.37 -20.31
CA LYS A 62 -4.76 28.40 -19.32
C LYS A 62 -3.27 28.69 -19.19
N TYR A 63 -2.43 27.66 -19.19
CA TYR A 63 -1.00 27.80 -18.85
C TYR A 63 -0.06 27.67 -20.05
N GLY A 64 -0.58 27.26 -21.22
CA GLY A 64 0.23 27.05 -22.43
C GLY A 64 1.38 26.06 -22.17
N ASP A 65 2.56 26.39 -22.66
CA ASP A 65 3.77 25.57 -22.52
C ASP A 65 4.23 25.41 -21.06
N LYS A 66 3.67 26.18 -20.14
CA LYS A 66 3.98 26.06 -18.69
C LYS A 66 3.04 25.10 -17.94
N ALA A 67 2.09 24.48 -18.64
CA ALA A 67 1.07 23.63 -18.02
C ALA A 67 1.67 22.48 -17.20
N GLU A 68 2.63 21.73 -17.74
CA GLU A 68 3.32 20.65 -17.01
C GLU A 68 4.05 21.15 -15.77
N LYS A 69 4.82 22.23 -15.93
CA LYS A 69 5.58 22.83 -14.80
C LYS A 69 4.65 23.30 -13.70
N GLN A 70 3.53 23.92 -14.06
CA GLN A 70 2.52 24.39 -13.11
C GLN A 70 1.81 23.20 -12.42
N LEU A 71 1.44 22.16 -13.17
CA LEU A 71 0.85 20.94 -12.62
C LEU A 71 1.77 20.32 -11.57
N TYR A 72 3.05 20.16 -11.91
CA TYR A 72 4.04 19.62 -10.98
C TYR A 72 4.18 20.51 -9.72
N ARG A 73 4.21 21.83 -9.87
CA ARG A 73 4.31 22.76 -8.74
C ARG A 73 3.14 22.58 -7.78
N VAL A 74 1.91 22.61 -8.28
CA VAL A 74 0.70 22.46 -7.45
C VAL A 74 0.64 21.07 -6.82
N PHE A 75 0.99 20.03 -7.59
CA PHE A 75 1.11 18.68 -7.06
C PHE A 75 2.12 18.62 -5.90
N GLN A 76 3.30 19.19 -6.05
CA GLN A 76 4.34 19.16 -5.02
C GLN A 76 3.97 19.99 -3.80
N ASP A 77 3.30 21.12 -3.99
CA ASP A 77 2.80 21.96 -2.91
C ASP A 77 1.76 21.20 -2.06
N ASP A 78 0.81 20.51 -2.71
CA ASP A 78 -0.21 19.71 -2.03
C ASP A 78 0.38 18.45 -1.38
N VAL A 79 1.33 17.77 -2.03
CA VAL A 79 2.06 16.64 -1.44
C VAL A 79 2.83 17.08 -0.20
N SER A 80 3.51 18.21 -0.25
CA SER A 80 4.25 18.74 0.90
C SER A 80 3.35 19.11 2.08
N ARG A 81 2.14 19.56 1.81
CA ARG A 81 1.15 19.97 2.82
C ARG A 81 0.36 18.79 3.40
N TYR A 82 -0.13 17.91 2.54
CA TYR A 82 -1.09 16.87 2.92
C TYR A 82 -0.52 15.46 2.83
N GLY A 83 0.58 15.28 2.11
CA GLY A 83 1.21 13.99 1.80
C GLY A 83 0.68 13.33 0.55
N LEU A 84 1.50 12.44 -0.02
CA LEU A 84 1.19 11.77 -1.28
C LEU A 84 -0.13 11.00 -1.25
N ILE A 85 -0.42 10.27 -0.17
CA ILE A 85 -1.64 9.45 -0.09
C ILE A 85 -2.91 10.30 -0.17
N TYR A 86 -2.88 11.50 0.38
CA TYR A 86 -3.99 12.45 0.25
C TYR A 86 -4.19 12.86 -1.21
N VAL A 87 -3.09 13.23 -1.89
CA VAL A 87 -3.13 13.69 -3.28
C VAL A 87 -3.56 12.56 -4.23
N LEU A 88 -3.11 11.34 -4.01
CA LEU A 88 -3.59 10.17 -4.78
C LEU A 88 -5.10 9.97 -4.62
N ARG A 89 -5.65 10.16 -3.41
CA ARG A 89 -7.09 9.95 -3.14
C ARG A 89 -7.98 11.11 -3.56
N LYS A 90 -7.50 12.34 -3.50
CA LYS A 90 -8.31 13.54 -3.72
C LYS A 90 -7.98 14.26 -5.03
N GLY A 91 -6.78 14.09 -5.57
CA GLY A 91 -6.25 14.93 -6.64
C GLY A 91 -5.84 16.31 -6.12
N ILE A 92 -5.65 17.22 -7.05
CA ILE A 92 -5.37 18.63 -6.79
C ILE A 92 -6.47 19.51 -7.36
N SER A 93 -6.57 20.75 -6.86
CA SER A 93 -7.43 21.79 -7.42
C SER A 93 -6.61 23.04 -7.70
N ASP A 94 -6.53 23.44 -8.95
CA ASP A 94 -5.86 24.68 -9.37
C ASP A 94 -6.79 25.52 -10.22
N VAL A 95 -7.07 26.75 -9.78
CA VAL A 95 -7.97 27.73 -10.43
C VAL A 95 -9.31 27.14 -10.90
N GLY A 96 -9.90 26.30 -10.09
CA GLY A 96 -11.19 25.65 -10.38
C GLY A 96 -11.12 24.48 -11.36
N ILE A 97 -9.92 24.00 -11.66
CA ILE A 97 -9.71 22.77 -12.42
C ILE A 97 -9.21 21.68 -11.46
N ASN A 98 -9.98 20.60 -11.36
CA ASN A 98 -9.62 19.46 -10.53
C ASN A 98 -8.93 18.41 -11.41
N ILE A 99 -7.76 17.93 -10.98
CA ILE A 99 -7.00 16.89 -11.67
C ILE A 99 -6.72 15.76 -10.69
N ARG A 100 -7.01 14.53 -11.10
CA ARG A 100 -6.72 13.30 -10.35
C ARG A 100 -5.45 12.64 -10.85
N PHE A 101 -4.70 12.06 -9.94
CA PHE A 101 -3.45 11.34 -10.21
C PHE A 101 -3.63 9.82 -10.17
N CYS A 102 -4.78 9.37 -9.71
CA CYS A 102 -5.15 7.96 -9.64
C CYS A 102 -6.68 7.83 -9.58
N TYR A 103 -7.23 6.76 -10.13
CA TYR A 103 -8.60 6.32 -9.91
C TYR A 103 -8.58 5.01 -9.14
N PHE A 104 -9.37 4.94 -8.09
CA PHE A 104 -9.54 3.73 -7.29
C PHE A 104 -10.79 2.96 -7.70
N ALA A 105 -10.85 1.68 -7.29
CA ALA A 105 -11.97 0.83 -7.60
C ALA A 105 -13.30 1.49 -7.21
N PRO A 106 -14.23 1.65 -8.16
CA PRO A 106 -15.53 2.24 -7.88
C PRO A 106 -16.35 1.34 -6.96
N ALA A 107 -17.26 1.92 -6.20
CA ALA A 107 -18.17 1.15 -5.35
C ALA A 107 -19.16 0.30 -6.18
N SER A 108 -19.39 0.68 -7.43
CA SER A 108 -20.29 0.01 -8.35
C SER A 108 -19.68 -0.09 -9.74
N LEU A 109 -19.84 -1.24 -10.38
CA LEU A 109 -19.42 -1.48 -11.77
C LEU A 109 -20.43 -0.97 -12.81
N LEU A 110 -21.54 -0.37 -12.40
CA LEU A 110 -22.56 0.17 -13.32
C LEU A 110 -22.17 1.49 -14.01
N ASN A 111 -21.09 2.11 -13.59
CA ASN A 111 -20.60 3.33 -14.22
C ASN A 111 -19.35 2.98 -15.07
N ASP A 112 -19.57 2.75 -16.35
CA ASP A 112 -18.52 2.37 -17.29
C ASP A 112 -17.36 3.37 -17.34
N GLU A 113 -17.63 4.67 -17.17
CA GLU A 113 -16.57 5.70 -17.14
C GLU A 113 -15.66 5.55 -15.94
N LEU A 114 -16.23 5.27 -14.75
CA LEU A 114 -15.43 5.06 -13.54
C LEU A 114 -14.60 3.78 -13.61
N VAL A 115 -15.17 2.71 -14.20
CA VAL A 115 -14.46 1.46 -14.44
C VAL A 115 -13.32 1.68 -15.44
N ALA A 116 -13.59 2.33 -16.57
CA ALA A 116 -12.57 2.63 -17.59
C ALA A 116 -11.44 3.52 -17.03
N ASN A 117 -11.75 4.49 -16.18
CA ASN A 117 -10.76 5.32 -15.52
C ASN A 117 -9.91 4.54 -14.50
N TYR A 118 -10.52 3.59 -13.77
CA TYR A 118 -9.80 2.69 -12.88
C TYR A 118 -8.85 1.78 -13.67
N ASP A 119 -9.32 1.20 -14.76
CA ASP A 119 -8.51 0.33 -15.62
C ASP A 119 -7.39 1.08 -16.34
N ALA A 120 -7.55 2.38 -16.54
CA ALA A 120 -6.54 3.23 -17.15
C ALA A 120 -5.33 3.52 -16.24
N ASN A 121 -5.36 3.17 -14.95
CA ASN A 121 -4.17 3.30 -14.11
C ASN A 121 -3.01 2.50 -14.69
N ILE A 122 -1.84 3.11 -14.71
CA ILE A 122 -0.60 2.52 -15.22
C ILE A 122 0.27 2.15 -14.03
N LEU A 123 0.43 0.85 -13.77
CA LEU A 123 1.38 0.35 -12.79
C LEU A 123 2.62 -0.14 -13.52
N THR A 124 3.78 0.32 -13.07
CA THR A 124 5.08 -0.08 -13.64
C THR A 124 5.96 -0.74 -12.59
N VAL A 125 6.70 -1.76 -13.00
CA VAL A 125 7.79 -2.37 -12.23
C VAL A 125 9.10 -2.07 -12.93
N THR A 126 10.07 -1.51 -12.20
CA THR A 126 11.38 -1.13 -12.74
C THR A 126 12.46 -1.72 -11.86
N ARG A 127 13.33 -2.53 -12.45
CA ARG A 127 14.51 -3.11 -11.79
C ARG A 127 15.69 -2.16 -11.87
N GLN A 128 16.61 -2.29 -10.90
CA GLN A 128 17.86 -1.53 -10.83
C GLN A 128 17.63 -0.04 -11.06
N PHE A 129 16.70 0.50 -10.26
CA PHE A 129 16.16 1.84 -10.44
C PHE A 129 17.18 2.92 -10.02
N ALA A 130 17.72 3.64 -11.01
CA ALA A 130 18.71 4.71 -10.82
C ALA A 130 18.02 6.01 -10.39
N TYR A 131 17.93 6.25 -9.09
CA TYR A 131 17.13 7.34 -8.51
C TYR A 131 17.88 8.66 -8.31
N SER A 132 19.20 8.60 -8.12
CA SER A 132 20.01 9.75 -7.71
C SER A 132 20.71 10.43 -8.88
N LYS A 133 20.91 11.77 -8.77
CA LYS A 133 21.85 12.54 -9.58
C LYS A 133 23.24 12.60 -8.94
N LEU A 134 23.32 12.31 -7.65
CA LEU A 134 24.56 12.49 -6.86
C LEU A 134 25.46 11.27 -6.88
N ASN A 135 24.88 10.09 -7.16
CA ASN A 135 25.59 8.83 -7.18
C ASN A 135 24.99 7.88 -8.23
N LYS A 136 25.61 6.70 -8.39
CA LYS A 136 25.17 5.64 -9.31
C LYS A 136 24.38 4.53 -8.60
N ASN A 137 23.96 4.75 -7.36
CA ASN A 137 23.24 3.74 -6.61
C ASN A 137 21.88 3.48 -7.28
N THR A 138 21.49 2.21 -7.27
CA THR A 138 20.21 1.75 -7.75
C THR A 138 19.42 1.09 -6.61
N ILE A 139 18.11 1.09 -6.72
CA ILE A 139 17.21 0.27 -5.91
C ILE A 139 16.90 -0.96 -6.73
N ASP A 140 16.89 -2.14 -6.11
CA ASP A 140 16.69 -3.40 -6.83
C ASP A 140 15.37 -3.40 -7.59
N MET A 141 14.27 -2.91 -6.98
CA MET A 141 12.98 -2.79 -7.64
C MET A 141 12.14 -1.62 -7.11
N VAL A 142 11.51 -0.88 -8.02
CA VAL A 142 10.57 0.19 -7.71
C VAL A 142 9.26 -0.05 -8.45
N LEU A 143 8.15 0.08 -7.71
CA LEU A 143 6.79 0.04 -8.25
C LEU A 143 6.24 1.46 -8.31
N SER A 144 5.74 1.86 -9.49
CA SER A 144 5.18 3.19 -9.68
C SER A 144 3.72 3.11 -10.13
N LEU A 145 2.94 4.09 -9.74
CA LEU A 145 1.55 4.29 -10.12
C LEU A 145 1.44 5.59 -10.93
N ASN A 146 1.06 5.48 -12.20
CA ASN A 146 0.91 6.62 -13.11
C ASN A 146 2.17 7.52 -13.14
N GLY A 147 3.36 6.90 -13.16
CA GLY A 147 4.65 7.60 -13.15
C GLY A 147 5.12 8.06 -11.76
N ILE A 148 4.36 7.85 -10.70
CA ILE A 148 4.71 8.22 -9.32
C ILE A 148 5.24 6.98 -8.59
N PRO A 149 6.51 6.92 -8.16
CA PRO A 149 7.03 5.83 -7.34
C PRO A 149 6.31 5.74 -6.00
N VAL A 150 5.80 4.55 -5.65
CA VAL A 150 4.99 4.35 -4.43
C VAL A 150 5.51 3.26 -3.51
N VAL A 151 6.23 2.26 -4.05
CA VAL A 151 6.84 1.15 -3.29
C VAL A 151 8.25 0.90 -3.80
N ALA A 152 9.17 0.59 -2.89
CA ALA A 152 10.54 0.23 -3.20
C ALA A 152 10.95 -1.04 -2.46
N LEU A 153 11.72 -1.91 -3.13
CA LEU A 153 12.20 -3.18 -2.60
C LEU A 153 13.72 -3.28 -2.75
N GLU A 154 14.39 -3.68 -1.68
CA GLU A 154 15.77 -4.18 -1.68
C GLU A 154 15.71 -5.69 -1.47
N LEU A 155 16.28 -6.43 -2.40
CA LEU A 155 16.18 -7.88 -2.51
C LEU A 155 17.51 -8.51 -2.13
N LYS A 156 17.49 -9.58 -1.32
CA LYS A 156 18.68 -10.31 -0.92
C LYS A 156 18.47 -11.80 -1.18
N ASN A 157 19.57 -12.47 -1.52
CA ASN A 157 19.55 -13.90 -1.75
C ASN A 157 20.54 -14.58 -0.82
N GLN A 158 20.04 -15.44 0.06
CA GLN A 158 20.88 -16.15 1.03
C GLN A 158 21.91 -17.09 0.39
N ILE A 159 21.72 -17.49 -0.85
CA ILE A 159 22.75 -18.26 -1.59
C ILE A 159 24.02 -17.42 -1.77
N THR A 160 23.91 -16.09 -1.65
CA THR A 160 25.04 -15.15 -1.68
C THR A 160 25.57 -14.82 -0.28
N GLY A 161 24.98 -15.41 0.77
CA GLY A 161 25.32 -15.13 2.17
C GLY A 161 24.67 -13.86 2.71
N GLN A 162 23.76 -13.24 1.95
CA GLN A 162 23.03 -12.03 2.36
C GLN A 162 21.59 -12.37 2.73
N ASN A 163 21.03 -11.63 3.67
CA ASN A 163 19.68 -11.83 4.20
C ASN A 163 18.91 -10.51 4.38
N VAL A 164 17.72 -10.58 4.97
CA VAL A 164 16.86 -9.42 5.21
C VAL A 164 17.54 -8.33 6.05
N GLU A 165 18.47 -8.67 6.96
CA GLU A 165 19.21 -7.68 7.76
C GLU A 165 20.18 -6.87 6.89
N ASP A 166 20.75 -7.48 5.84
CA ASP A 166 21.58 -6.77 4.86
C ASP A 166 20.75 -5.78 4.04
N SER A 167 19.52 -6.13 3.65
CA SER A 167 18.61 -5.19 2.99
C SER A 167 18.22 -4.03 3.91
N LYS A 168 17.93 -4.30 5.20
CA LYS A 168 17.66 -3.25 6.18
C LYS A 168 18.85 -2.31 6.35
N ARG A 169 20.07 -2.88 6.42
CA ARG A 169 21.31 -2.09 6.51
C ARG A 169 21.46 -1.20 5.27
N GLN A 170 21.24 -1.74 4.09
CA GLN A 170 21.31 -0.98 2.83
C GLN A 170 20.34 0.21 2.83
N TRP A 171 19.09 0.02 3.28
CA TRP A 171 18.13 1.10 3.48
C TRP A 171 18.62 2.17 4.46
N CYS A 172 19.32 1.78 5.53
CA CYS A 172 19.81 2.70 6.57
C CYS A 172 21.05 3.48 6.12
N THR A 173 21.98 2.83 5.41
CA THR A 173 23.32 3.37 5.13
C THR A 173 23.44 4.01 3.75
N ASP A 174 22.85 3.36 2.73
CA ASP A 174 23.11 3.70 1.33
C ASP A 174 22.03 4.62 0.74
N ARG A 175 20.93 4.85 1.47
CA ARG A 175 19.80 5.67 1.04
C ARG A 175 19.72 6.94 1.87
N ASP A 176 20.03 8.08 1.25
CA ASP A 176 19.93 9.36 1.96
C ASP A 176 18.46 9.84 1.97
N PRO A 177 17.82 10.00 3.16
CA PRO A 177 16.46 10.53 3.26
C PRO A 177 16.27 11.94 2.66
N LYS A 178 17.36 12.64 2.35
CA LYS A 178 17.32 13.96 1.69
C LYS A 178 17.16 13.89 0.17
N GLU A 179 17.35 12.72 -0.43
CA GLU A 179 17.10 12.55 -1.86
C GLU A 179 15.59 12.69 -2.16
N PRO A 180 15.20 13.32 -3.27
CA PRO A 180 13.80 13.59 -3.57
C PRO A 180 12.88 12.35 -3.51
N LEU A 181 13.37 11.20 -3.93
CA LEU A 181 12.63 9.93 -3.89
C LEU A 181 12.30 9.48 -2.46
N PHE A 182 13.18 9.77 -1.50
CA PHE A 182 13.07 9.29 -0.11
C PHE A 182 12.50 10.33 0.85
N HIS A 183 12.14 11.51 0.40
CA HIS A 183 11.47 12.48 1.25
C HIS A 183 10.20 11.86 1.83
N PHE A 184 10.10 11.90 3.15
CA PHE A 184 9.00 11.28 3.88
C PHE A 184 7.63 11.73 3.35
N ASN A 185 6.76 10.77 3.07
CA ASN A 185 5.38 10.98 2.60
C ASN A 185 5.25 11.74 1.27
N ASN A 186 6.34 11.84 0.47
CA ASN A 186 6.32 12.55 -0.80
C ASN A 186 6.26 11.61 -2.01
N ARG A 187 6.90 10.45 -1.94
CA ARG A 187 6.96 9.45 -3.01
C ARG A 187 6.75 8.05 -2.42
N ILE A 188 7.81 7.34 -2.13
CA ILE A 188 7.72 5.99 -1.60
C ILE A 188 6.94 5.98 -0.27
N LEU A 189 5.88 5.18 -0.22
CA LEU A 189 5.02 4.99 0.96
C LEU A 189 5.38 3.74 1.75
N ALA A 190 6.06 2.79 1.12
CA ALA A 190 6.51 1.55 1.73
C ALA A 190 7.87 1.12 1.15
N TYR A 191 8.80 0.82 2.03
CA TYR A 191 10.12 0.29 1.72
C TYR A 191 10.19 -1.13 2.25
N PHE A 192 10.42 -2.09 1.38
CA PHE A 192 10.54 -3.50 1.74
C PHE A 192 12.00 -3.95 1.66
N GLY A 193 12.45 -4.68 2.68
CA GLY A 193 13.62 -5.53 2.62
C GLY A 193 13.15 -6.97 2.53
N VAL A 194 13.61 -7.69 1.51
CA VAL A 194 13.10 -9.03 1.20
C VAL A 194 14.26 -9.98 0.96
N ASP A 195 14.20 -11.14 1.57
CA ASP A 195 15.02 -12.28 1.17
C ASP A 195 14.14 -13.49 0.82
N LEU A 196 14.71 -14.66 0.68
CA LEU A 196 13.98 -15.87 0.31
C LEU A 196 13.00 -16.35 1.41
N TYR A 197 13.20 -15.91 2.68
CA TYR A 197 12.46 -16.41 3.84
C TYR A 197 11.72 -15.35 4.61
N GLU A 198 12.15 -14.08 4.57
CA GLU A 198 11.62 -13.02 5.40
C GLU A 198 11.37 -11.73 4.64
N VAL A 199 10.40 -10.97 5.14
CA VAL A 199 10.04 -9.65 4.65
C VAL A 199 10.02 -8.66 5.80
N ALA A 200 10.72 -7.55 5.64
CA ALA A 200 10.71 -6.41 6.55
C ALA A 200 10.13 -5.17 5.85
N LEU A 201 9.44 -4.32 6.59
CA LEU A 201 8.77 -3.14 6.08
C LEU A 201 9.12 -1.92 6.93
N THR A 202 9.37 -0.79 6.27
CA THR A 202 9.32 0.54 6.90
C THR A 202 8.59 1.53 6.00
N THR A 203 8.02 2.58 6.59
CA THR A 203 7.36 3.68 5.87
C THR A 203 8.15 4.98 5.89
N GLU A 204 9.29 4.99 6.58
CA GLU A 204 10.13 6.18 6.71
C GLU A 204 11.59 5.80 6.88
N LEU A 205 12.47 6.41 6.10
CA LEU A 205 13.92 6.26 6.25
C LEU A 205 14.48 7.36 7.17
N LYS A 206 15.19 6.96 8.21
CA LYS A 206 15.83 7.81 9.22
C LYS A 206 17.30 7.43 9.46
N LYS A 207 17.96 6.93 8.40
CA LYS A 207 19.29 6.35 8.51
C LYS A 207 19.30 5.24 9.58
N GLU A 208 20.26 5.25 10.49
CA GLU A 208 20.40 4.26 11.57
C GLU A 208 19.19 4.20 12.53
N LYS A 209 18.36 5.24 12.56
CA LYS A 209 17.13 5.28 13.37
C LYS A 209 15.89 4.73 12.63
N THR A 210 16.08 4.20 11.42
CA THR A 210 15.00 3.57 10.66
C THR A 210 14.49 2.36 11.41
N PHE A 211 13.19 2.30 11.64
CA PHE A 211 12.55 1.19 12.32
C PHE A 211 11.82 0.30 11.32
N PHE A 212 12.18 -0.97 11.27
CA PHE A 212 11.53 -1.97 10.45
C PHE A 212 10.58 -2.83 11.27
N ILE A 213 9.46 -3.16 10.70
CA ILE A 213 8.50 -4.13 11.23
C ILE A 213 8.55 -5.39 10.38
N PRO A 214 8.43 -6.59 10.96
CA PRO A 214 8.26 -7.81 10.18
C PRO A 214 6.92 -7.77 9.43
N PHE A 215 6.97 -8.24 8.19
CA PHE A 215 5.77 -8.34 7.32
C PHE A 215 5.45 -9.80 6.98
N ASN A 216 5.94 -10.73 7.77
CA ASN A 216 5.78 -12.17 7.58
C ASN A 216 4.36 -12.65 7.92
N GLN A 217 3.99 -13.81 7.35
CA GLN A 217 2.67 -14.43 7.53
C GLN A 217 2.51 -15.14 8.88
N GLY A 218 3.61 -15.58 9.48
CA GLY A 218 3.69 -16.53 10.57
C GLY A 218 4.17 -17.91 10.06
N SER A 219 4.88 -18.67 10.87
CA SER A 219 5.54 -19.93 10.44
C SER A 219 4.58 -20.99 9.90
N ASN A 220 3.32 -20.97 10.32
CA ASN A 220 2.28 -21.90 9.87
C ASN A 220 1.20 -21.21 9.02
N GLY A 221 1.43 -19.95 8.63
CA GLY A 221 0.47 -19.16 7.87
C GLY A 221 -0.41 -18.26 8.74
N ALA A 222 -1.11 -17.34 8.07
CA ALA A 222 -1.96 -16.37 8.73
C ALA A 222 -3.22 -17.01 9.32
N GLY A 223 -3.42 -16.78 10.62
CA GLY A 223 -4.53 -17.34 11.38
C GLY A 223 -4.21 -18.68 12.07
N GLU A 224 -3.06 -19.26 11.80
CA GLU A 224 -2.61 -20.48 12.43
C GLU A 224 -1.69 -20.22 13.64
N VAL A 225 -1.68 -21.14 14.58
CA VAL A 225 -0.78 -21.08 15.74
C VAL A 225 0.64 -21.39 15.28
N GLY A 226 1.56 -20.42 15.45
CA GLY A 226 2.95 -20.60 15.02
C GLY A 226 3.86 -19.47 15.51
N GLY A 227 5.13 -19.55 15.12
CA GLY A 227 6.16 -18.54 15.39
C GLY A 227 6.21 -17.45 14.33
N ALA A 228 7.29 -16.68 14.38
CA ALA A 228 7.64 -15.73 13.30
C ALA A 228 8.07 -16.48 12.02
N GLY A 229 8.14 -15.78 10.91
CA GLY A 229 8.55 -16.33 9.62
C GLY A 229 7.38 -16.53 8.65
N ASN A 230 7.60 -17.37 7.65
CA ASN A 230 6.61 -17.69 6.61
C ASN A 230 6.48 -19.23 6.51
N PRO A 231 5.32 -19.76 6.11
CA PRO A 231 5.15 -21.20 5.94
C PRO A 231 5.95 -21.69 4.71
N GLU A 232 6.43 -22.91 4.77
CA GLU A 232 6.97 -23.60 3.61
C GLU A 232 5.89 -23.76 2.55
N ARG A 233 6.30 -23.74 1.29
CA ARG A 233 5.41 -23.92 0.15
C ARG A 233 5.54 -25.36 -0.38
N GLU A 234 4.42 -26.00 -0.62
CA GLU A 234 4.37 -27.37 -1.19
C GLU A 234 4.94 -27.43 -2.62
N ASP A 235 4.81 -26.31 -3.37
CA ASP A 235 5.31 -26.20 -4.74
C ASP A 235 6.82 -25.90 -4.83
N GLY A 236 7.52 -25.74 -3.68
CA GLY A 236 8.92 -25.40 -3.61
C GLY A 236 9.25 -23.97 -4.05
N GLY A 237 8.26 -23.10 -4.22
CA GLY A 237 8.41 -21.69 -4.54
C GLY A 237 8.95 -20.86 -3.37
N TYR A 238 9.20 -19.56 -3.62
CA TYR A 238 9.66 -18.64 -2.61
C TYR A 238 8.61 -18.47 -1.51
N VAL A 239 8.96 -18.69 -0.24
CA VAL A 239 8.02 -18.52 0.89
C VAL A 239 7.60 -17.06 1.08
N THR A 240 8.34 -16.11 0.51
CA THR A 240 8.06 -14.68 0.48
C THR A 240 7.23 -14.23 -0.72
N SER A 241 6.85 -15.16 -1.62
CA SER A 241 6.14 -14.83 -2.87
C SER A 241 4.77 -14.18 -2.65
N TYR A 242 4.13 -14.43 -1.50
CA TYR A 242 2.88 -13.76 -1.16
C TYR A 242 2.98 -12.22 -1.24
N LEU A 243 4.21 -11.66 -1.09
CA LEU A 243 4.41 -10.22 -1.20
C LEU A 243 4.05 -9.71 -2.60
N TRP A 244 4.53 -10.36 -3.66
CA TRP A 244 4.24 -9.95 -5.03
C TRP A 244 3.04 -10.66 -5.64
N GLU A 245 2.73 -11.88 -5.19
CA GLU A 245 1.58 -12.63 -5.67
C GLU A 245 0.24 -12.11 -5.13
N LYS A 246 0.22 -11.55 -3.90
CA LYS A 246 -1.01 -11.10 -3.24
C LYS A 246 -0.99 -9.63 -2.88
N ILE A 247 0.09 -9.14 -2.23
CA ILE A 247 0.11 -7.81 -1.59
C ILE A 247 0.41 -6.71 -2.60
N LEU A 248 1.39 -6.91 -3.47
CA LEU A 248 1.85 -5.93 -4.43
C LEU A 248 1.23 -6.09 -5.82
N CYS A 249 0.38 -7.08 -6.05
CA CYS A 249 -0.41 -7.14 -7.27
C CYS A 249 -1.32 -5.91 -7.38
N ARG A 250 -1.64 -5.51 -8.62
CA ARG A 250 -2.38 -4.29 -8.97
C ARG A 250 -3.58 -4.04 -8.06
N GLU A 251 -4.48 -5.00 -7.97
CA GLU A 251 -5.76 -4.85 -7.27
C GLU A 251 -5.55 -4.59 -5.76
N MET A 252 -4.67 -5.38 -5.15
CA MET A 252 -4.41 -5.25 -3.73
C MET A 252 -3.60 -3.99 -3.42
N LEU A 253 -2.59 -3.63 -4.20
CA LEU A 253 -1.85 -2.39 -4.00
C LEU A 253 -2.76 -1.16 -4.11
N LEU A 254 -3.62 -1.10 -5.13
CA LEU A 254 -4.59 -0.02 -5.26
C LEU A 254 -5.59 0.01 -4.09
N SER A 255 -6.04 -1.16 -3.61
CA SER A 255 -6.88 -1.26 -2.41
C SER A 255 -6.15 -0.75 -1.15
N ILE A 256 -4.88 -1.10 -0.98
CA ILE A 256 -4.04 -0.63 0.14
C ILE A 256 -3.90 0.89 0.08
N LEU A 257 -3.58 1.45 -1.07
CA LEU A 257 -3.48 2.90 -1.27
C LEU A 257 -4.81 3.61 -1.02
N GLN A 258 -5.93 2.99 -1.43
CA GLN A 258 -7.26 3.57 -1.24
C GLN A 258 -7.71 3.57 0.22
N ARG A 259 -7.51 2.46 0.95
CA ARG A 259 -8.29 2.15 2.15
C ARG A 259 -7.47 1.92 3.41
N TYR A 260 -6.21 1.46 3.30
CA TYR A 260 -5.44 1.00 4.44
C TYR A 260 -4.35 1.97 4.90
N ILE A 261 -3.66 2.65 3.98
CA ILE A 261 -2.64 3.60 4.37
C ILE A 261 -3.29 4.79 5.06
N SER A 262 -2.79 5.18 6.23
CA SER A 262 -3.25 6.35 6.95
C SER A 262 -2.08 7.21 7.42
N ARG A 263 -2.26 8.54 7.36
CA ARG A 263 -1.38 9.52 7.96
C ARG A 263 -1.91 9.82 9.36
N GLN A 264 -1.10 9.56 10.37
CA GLN A 264 -1.43 9.84 11.75
C GLN A 264 -0.53 10.94 12.28
N GLU A 265 -1.12 11.86 13.02
CA GLU A 265 -0.40 12.92 13.75
C GLU A 265 -0.47 12.62 15.24
N GLU A 266 0.69 12.64 15.87
CA GLU A 266 0.82 12.50 17.32
C GLU A 266 1.39 13.81 17.86
N GLU A 267 0.67 14.43 18.76
CA GLU A 267 1.14 15.58 19.52
C GLU A 267 1.72 15.11 20.87
N LYS A 268 2.94 15.52 21.14
CA LYS A 268 3.61 15.25 22.43
C LYS A 268 4.01 16.55 23.07
N LEU A 269 3.59 16.74 24.30
CA LEU A 269 4.10 17.83 25.12
C LEU A 269 5.54 17.52 25.52
N LYS A 270 6.43 18.44 25.24
CA LYS A 270 7.85 18.38 25.58
C LYS A 270 8.22 19.61 26.39
N ILE A 271 8.86 19.39 27.53
CA ILE A 271 9.40 20.48 28.33
C ILE A 271 10.80 20.78 27.78
N ILE A 272 11.01 21.97 27.30
CA ILE A 272 12.32 22.49 26.88
C ILE A 272 12.75 23.60 27.85
N ILE A 273 14.05 23.66 28.12
CA ILE A 273 14.64 24.76 28.89
C ILE A 273 15.01 25.84 27.89
N ASP A 274 14.48 27.04 28.06
CA ASP A 274 14.80 28.17 27.22
C ASP A 274 16.22 28.73 27.49
N LYS A 275 16.66 29.71 26.69
CA LYS A 275 17.99 30.35 26.82
C LYS A 275 18.17 31.05 28.17
N HIS A 276 17.13 31.25 28.95
CA HIS A 276 17.12 31.90 30.25
C HIS A 276 16.94 30.90 31.42
N GLY A 277 17.01 29.59 31.14
CA GLY A 277 16.87 28.55 32.17
C GLY A 277 15.43 28.29 32.63
N LYS A 278 14.41 28.83 31.92
CA LYS A 278 12.99 28.61 32.23
C LYS A 278 12.44 27.42 31.47
N GLU A 279 11.70 26.59 32.17
CA GLU A 279 10.93 25.52 31.53
C GLU A 279 9.80 26.10 30.67
N LYS A 280 9.72 25.62 29.43
CA LYS A 280 8.66 25.95 28.48
C LYS A 280 8.07 24.67 27.92
N GLU A 281 6.76 24.54 28.00
CA GLU A 281 6.06 23.46 27.30
C GLU A 281 5.97 23.79 25.80
N VAL A 282 6.40 22.83 24.99
CA VAL A 282 6.32 22.91 23.53
C VAL A 282 5.62 21.66 23.03
N THR A 283 4.62 21.82 22.20
CA THR A 283 3.97 20.73 21.50
C THR A 283 4.82 20.32 20.31
N GLU A 284 5.32 19.11 20.32
CA GLU A 284 6.03 18.50 19.17
C GLU A 284 5.04 17.61 18.43
N THR A 285 4.71 17.98 17.18
CA THR A 285 3.85 17.15 16.32
C THR A 285 4.72 16.22 15.50
N SER A 286 4.52 14.92 15.64
CA SER A 286 5.14 13.89 14.82
C SER A 286 4.13 13.28 13.87
N VAL A 287 4.50 13.12 12.59
CA VAL A 287 3.67 12.48 11.58
C VAL A 287 4.19 11.08 11.31
N LYS A 288 3.28 10.12 11.21
CA LYS A 288 3.57 8.73 10.84
C LYS A 288 2.68 8.29 9.71
N ILE A 289 3.22 7.52 8.78
CA ILE A 289 2.45 6.77 7.80
C ILE A 289 2.27 5.35 8.34
N ILE A 290 1.02 4.95 8.49
CA ILE A 290 0.67 3.59 8.88
C ILE A 290 0.38 2.79 7.62
N PHE A 291 1.17 1.76 7.40
CA PHE A 291 0.93 0.70 6.43
C PHE A 291 0.43 -0.55 7.19
N PRO A 292 -0.57 -1.29 6.71
CA PRO A 292 -1.06 -2.47 7.44
C PRO A 292 0.05 -3.53 7.54
N ARG A 293 0.12 -4.22 8.67
CA ARG A 293 0.93 -5.45 8.77
C ARG A 293 0.20 -6.59 8.06
N TYR A 294 0.93 -7.61 7.64
CA TYR A 294 0.34 -8.73 6.91
C TYR A 294 -0.89 -9.30 7.61
N HIS A 295 -0.79 -9.69 8.89
CA HIS A 295 -1.91 -10.28 9.65
C HIS A 295 -3.11 -9.34 9.81
N GLN A 296 -2.90 -8.03 9.81
CA GLN A 296 -3.98 -7.05 9.88
C GLN A 296 -4.73 -6.97 8.55
N LEU A 297 -4.00 -6.96 7.44
CA LEU A 297 -4.56 -6.95 6.10
C LEU A 297 -5.31 -8.26 5.84
N ASP A 298 -4.68 -9.40 6.10
CA ASP A 298 -5.25 -10.73 5.90
C ASP A 298 -6.58 -10.92 6.65
N VAL A 299 -6.63 -10.57 7.94
CA VAL A 299 -7.87 -10.74 8.73
C VAL A 299 -8.99 -9.82 8.23
N VAL A 300 -8.68 -8.58 7.86
CA VAL A 300 -9.70 -7.64 7.37
C VAL A 300 -10.24 -8.11 6.02
N GLU A 301 -9.39 -8.51 5.07
CA GLU A 301 -9.82 -9.00 3.77
C GLU A 301 -10.63 -10.30 3.90
N LYS A 302 -10.21 -11.25 4.73
CA LYS A 302 -10.97 -12.47 5.01
C LYS A 302 -12.36 -12.19 5.58
N LEU A 303 -12.46 -11.29 6.56
CA LEU A 303 -13.74 -10.95 7.18
C LEU A 303 -14.68 -10.21 6.22
N VAL A 304 -14.15 -9.30 5.39
CA VAL A 304 -14.94 -8.61 4.38
C VAL A 304 -15.47 -9.61 3.35
N ALA A 305 -14.61 -10.50 2.86
CA ALA A 305 -15.00 -11.53 1.91
C ALA A 305 -16.07 -12.47 2.51
N ASP A 306 -15.85 -13.00 3.71
CA ASP A 306 -16.81 -13.87 4.38
C ASP A 306 -18.16 -13.19 4.60
N THR A 307 -18.13 -11.93 5.07
CA THR A 307 -19.34 -11.13 5.27
C THR A 307 -20.10 -10.90 3.95
N TYR A 308 -19.39 -10.61 2.87
CA TYR A 308 -19.98 -10.41 1.55
C TYR A 308 -20.67 -11.69 1.07
N TYR A 309 -19.95 -12.81 1.08
CA TYR A 309 -20.49 -14.10 0.60
C TYR A 309 -21.62 -14.63 1.47
N ALA A 310 -21.53 -14.55 2.80
CA ALA A 310 -22.60 -14.97 3.69
C ALA A 310 -23.92 -14.24 3.43
N ASN A 311 -23.86 -12.95 3.06
CA ASN A 311 -25.05 -12.15 2.75
C ASN A 311 -25.52 -12.30 1.29
N CYS A 312 -24.63 -12.64 0.36
CA CYS A 312 -25.01 -12.91 -1.03
C CYS A 312 -25.57 -14.32 -1.22
N ALA A 313 -25.03 -15.32 -0.55
CA ALA A 313 -25.45 -16.72 -0.66
C ALA A 313 -26.92 -16.95 -0.28
N SER A 314 -27.49 -16.15 0.63
CA SER A 314 -28.90 -16.24 1.01
C SER A 314 -29.88 -15.85 -0.11
N LYS A 315 -29.43 -15.16 -1.16
CA LYS A 315 -30.24 -14.72 -2.31
C LYS A 315 -30.08 -15.58 -3.56
N TYR A 316 -29.01 -16.38 -3.65
CA TYR A 316 -28.62 -17.08 -4.88
C TYR A 316 -28.97 -18.56 -4.93
N THR A 317 -29.79 -19.06 -4.02
CA THR A 317 -30.30 -20.46 -4.10
C THR A 317 -31.22 -20.72 -5.29
N ASN A 318 -31.60 -19.69 -6.07
CA ASN A 318 -32.57 -19.85 -7.19
C ASN A 318 -32.17 -19.25 -8.54
N SER A 319 -30.95 -18.72 -8.76
CA SER A 319 -30.54 -18.27 -10.10
C SER A 319 -29.04 -18.42 -10.31
N GLY A 320 -28.67 -19.03 -11.42
CA GLY A 320 -27.34 -19.46 -11.77
C GLY A 320 -26.26 -18.39 -11.62
N MET A 321 -25.15 -18.83 -11.06
CA MET A 321 -23.91 -18.08 -11.00
C MET A 321 -23.40 -17.80 -12.43
N GLN A 322 -23.38 -16.54 -12.83
CA GLN A 322 -22.51 -16.07 -13.92
C GLN A 322 -21.75 -14.84 -13.43
N ASN A 323 -20.42 -14.98 -13.41
CA ASN A 323 -19.39 -13.96 -13.40
C ASN A 323 -19.31 -12.97 -12.22
N PHE A 324 -18.68 -13.42 -11.13
CA PHE A 324 -17.87 -12.56 -10.27
C PHE A 324 -16.54 -13.26 -10.04
N ASP A 325 -15.56 -12.98 -10.90
CA ASP A 325 -14.14 -13.23 -10.66
C ASP A 325 -13.60 -12.16 -9.69
N LEU A 326 -13.97 -12.30 -8.42
CA LEU A 326 -13.01 -11.97 -7.37
C LEU A 326 -12.14 -13.23 -7.27
N ALA A 327 -10.83 -13.07 -7.43
CA ALA A 327 -9.85 -14.11 -7.22
C ALA A 327 -9.95 -14.61 -5.76
N ALA A 328 -11.02 -15.35 -5.48
CA ALA A 328 -11.22 -16.06 -4.25
C ALA A 328 -10.50 -17.39 -4.42
N ASP A 329 -9.45 -17.57 -3.65
CA ASP A 329 -8.81 -18.83 -3.35
C ASP A 329 -9.89 -19.94 -3.31
N GLU A 330 -9.70 -21.06 -4.03
CA GLU A 330 -10.66 -22.17 -4.07
C GLU A 330 -11.02 -22.69 -2.67
N HIS A 331 -10.12 -22.53 -1.71
CA HIS A 331 -10.32 -22.88 -0.31
C HIS A 331 -11.39 -21.99 0.35
N MET A 332 -11.46 -20.71 -0.01
CA MET A 332 -12.50 -19.80 0.45
C MET A 332 -13.88 -20.19 -0.13
N LYS A 333 -13.95 -20.53 -1.41
CA LYS A 333 -15.18 -21.05 -2.05
C LYS A 333 -15.78 -22.25 -1.30
N TYR A 334 -14.93 -23.17 -0.85
CA TYR A 334 -15.37 -24.38 -0.14
C TYR A 334 -15.93 -24.10 1.26
N MET A 335 -15.39 -23.10 1.97
CA MET A 335 -15.88 -22.71 3.30
C MET A 335 -17.26 -22.04 3.26
N TYR A 336 -17.58 -21.28 2.20
CA TYR A 336 -18.85 -20.54 2.07
C TYR A 336 -20.05 -21.41 1.73
N LEU A 337 -19.85 -22.55 1.10
CA LEU A 337 -20.95 -23.51 0.79
C LEU A 337 -21.52 -24.21 2.03
N LYS A 338 -20.93 -24.06 3.20
CA LYS A 338 -21.29 -24.83 4.41
C LYS A 338 -22.04 -24.08 5.52
N LYS A 339 -22.20 -22.72 5.46
CA LYS A 339 -22.82 -21.97 6.57
C LYS A 339 -23.82 -20.90 6.11
N PRO A 340 -25.12 -21.14 6.22
CA PRO A 340 -26.10 -20.06 6.16
C PRO A 340 -26.19 -19.38 7.53
N HIS A 341 -26.10 -18.05 7.57
CA HIS A 341 -26.38 -17.10 8.67
C HIS A 341 -25.26 -16.74 9.65
N GLY A 342 -25.04 -15.42 9.75
CA GLY A 342 -24.54 -14.64 10.85
C GLY A 342 -23.41 -15.26 11.70
N ASN A 343 -22.16 -15.17 11.22
CA ASN A 343 -21.03 -15.75 11.96
C ASN A 343 -20.52 -14.80 13.04
N ASN A 344 -20.26 -15.34 14.23
CA ASN A 344 -19.46 -14.70 15.25
C ASN A 344 -17.99 -15.05 15.01
N TYR A 345 -17.12 -14.04 14.97
CA TYR A 345 -15.69 -14.21 14.78
C TYR A 345 -14.93 -13.86 16.04
N LEU A 346 -14.00 -14.69 16.44
CA LEU A 346 -13.00 -14.37 17.45
C LEU A 346 -11.67 -14.14 16.76
N ILE A 347 -11.17 -12.89 16.85
CA ILE A 347 -9.87 -12.50 16.28
C ILE A 347 -8.88 -12.36 17.41
N GLN A 348 -7.90 -13.26 17.45
CA GLN A 348 -6.84 -13.24 18.46
C GLN A 348 -5.54 -12.73 17.84
N HIS A 349 -5.10 -11.58 18.28
CA HIS A 349 -3.80 -11.02 17.94
C HIS A 349 -2.99 -10.76 19.21
N SER A 350 -1.66 -10.82 19.12
CA SER A 350 -0.76 -10.52 20.25
C SER A 350 -0.94 -9.07 20.76
N ALA A 351 -0.50 -8.80 21.97
CA ALA A 351 -0.46 -7.43 22.51
C ALA A 351 0.44 -6.54 21.64
N GLY A 352 0.02 -5.30 21.39
CA GLY A 352 0.80 -4.37 20.54
C GLY A 352 0.74 -4.64 19.02
N SER A 353 -0.03 -5.63 18.57
CA SER A 353 -0.18 -5.95 17.13
C SER A 353 -0.97 -4.93 16.30
N GLY A 354 -1.53 -3.88 16.95
CA GLY A 354 -2.33 -2.86 16.25
C GLY A 354 -3.78 -3.28 15.99
N LYS A 355 -4.40 -4.04 16.87
CA LYS A 355 -5.82 -4.47 16.78
C LYS A 355 -6.79 -3.33 16.49
N SER A 356 -6.57 -2.15 17.07
CA SER A 356 -7.41 -0.97 16.84
C SER A 356 -7.44 -0.55 15.37
N ASN A 357 -6.30 -0.66 14.67
CA ASN A 357 -6.24 -0.37 13.24
C ASN A 357 -7.06 -1.39 12.43
N SER A 358 -6.94 -2.70 12.76
CA SER A 358 -7.76 -3.74 12.10
C SER A 358 -9.25 -3.49 12.28
N ILE A 359 -9.68 -3.09 13.49
CA ILE A 359 -11.09 -2.73 13.77
C ILE A 359 -11.52 -1.52 12.93
N ALA A 360 -10.70 -0.47 12.89
CA ALA A 360 -11.00 0.72 12.11
C ALA A 360 -11.12 0.40 10.62
N TRP A 361 -10.13 -0.31 10.05
CA TRP A 361 -10.18 -0.71 8.64
C TRP A 361 -11.37 -1.61 8.32
N LEU A 362 -11.67 -2.60 9.16
CA LEU A 362 -12.84 -3.45 9.00
C LEU A 362 -14.13 -2.63 9.00
N THR A 363 -14.27 -1.70 9.95
CA THR A 363 -15.44 -0.80 10.03
C THR A 363 -15.62 -0.01 8.74
N TYR A 364 -14.55 0.60 8.21
CA TYR A 364 -14.60 1.34 6.95
C TYR A 364 -14.93 0.44 5.76
N ARG A 365 -14.37 -0.75 5.71
CA ARG A 365 -14.62 -1.72 4.63
C ARG A 365 -16.08 -2.16 4.62
N LEU A 366 -16.63 -2.51 5.79
CA LEU A 366 -18.01 -2.94 5.92
C LEU A 366 -19.00 -1.81 5.65
N ALA A 367 -18.70 -0.57 6.06
CA ALA A 367 -19.56 0.60 5.81
C ALA A 367 -19.77 0.88 4.31
N GLY A 368 -18.77 0.58 3.49
CA GLY A 368 -18.84 0.73 2.03
C GLY A 368 -19.26 -0.54 1.29
N LEU A 369 -19.59 -1.62 1.99
CA LEU A 369 -19.92 -2.89 1.36
C LEU A 369 -21.35 -2.86 0.84
N GLN A 370 -21.51 -3.10 -0.47
CA GLN A 370 -22.80 -3.11 -1.15
C GLN A 370 -23.15 -4.52 -1.63
N ASN A 371 -24.43 -4.82 -1.65
CA ASN A 371 -24.94 -6.08 -2.23
C ASN A 371 -25.07 -5.94 -3.76
N ALA A 372 -25.50 -7.03 -4.42
CA ALA A 372 -25.71 -7.06 -5.87
C ALA A 372 -26.73 -6.00 -6.37
N ASP A 373 -27.64 -5.52 -5.51
CA ASP A 373 -28.61 -4.47 -5.83
C ASP A 373 -28.06 -3.06 -5.54
N LEU A 374 -26.74 -2.92 -5.28
CA LEU A 374 -26.03 -1.67 -4.92
C LEU A 374 -26.54 -0.99 -3.66
N LYS A 375 -27.21 -1.73 -2.80
CA LYS A 375 -27.63 -1.23 -1.49
C LYS A 375 -26.57 -1.53 -0.46
N ASN A 376 -26.33 -0.59 0.44
CA ASN A 376 -25.43 -0.84 1.56
C ASN A 376 -25.89 -2.06 2.34
N MET A 377 -24.98 -2.99 2.59
CA MET A 377 -25.28 -4.22 3.34
C MET A 377 -25.53 -3.94 4.82
N PHE A 378 -24.97 -2.84 5.33
CA PHE A 378 -25.09 -2.42 6.72
C PHE A 378 -25.63 -0.98 6.82
N ASN A 379 -26.69 -0.80 7.56
CA ASN A 379 -27.22 0.54 7.87
C ASN A 379 -26.46 1.17 9.05
N THR A 380 -25.92 0.34 9.95
CA THR A 380 -25.22 0.78 11.15
C THR A 380 -24.10 -0.23 11.47
N ILE A 381 -22.92 0.28 11.76
CA ILE A 381 -21.78 -0.49 12.25
C ILE A 381 -21.39 0.08 13.61
N VAL A 382 -21.40 -0.76 14.63
CA VAL A 382 -21.00 -0.38 15.98
C VAL A 382 -19.66 -1.05 16.31
N SER A 383 -18.63 -0.24 16.58
CA SER A 383 -17.35 -0.72 17.10
C SER A 383 -17.17 -0.28 18.55
N LYS A 384 -16.78 -1.22 19.41
CA LYS A 384 -16.51 -0.97 20.83
C LYS A 384 -15.14 -1.52 21.20
N ILE A 385 -14.24 -0.64 21.64
CA ILE A 385 -12.91 -1.04 22.14
C ILE A 385 -13.00 -1.06 23.67
N ILE A 386 -12.78 -2.24 24.28
CA ILE A 386 -12.75 -2.40 25.73
C ILE A 386 -11.29 -2.63 26.14
N PHE A 387 -10.73 -1.69 26.89
CA PHE A 387 -9.43 -1.88 27.53
C PHE A 387 -9.62 -2.59 28.88
N ARG A 388 -9.11 -3.79 29.02
CA ARG A 388 -8.93 -4.43 30.32
C ARG A 388 -7.58 -3.99 30.89
N SER A 389 -7.57 -3.01 31.78
CA SER A 389 -6.46 -2.89 32.74
C SER A 389 -6.65 -3.94 33.82
N LYS A 390 -5.57 -4.42 34.43
CA LYS A 390 -5.63 -5.50 35.47
C LYS A 390 -6.53 -5.16 36.64
N ASN A 391 -7.03 -3.95 36.81
CA ASN A 391 -7.83 -3.53 37.94
C ASN A 391 -9.01 -2.59 37.71
N ILE A 392 -9.34 -2.14 36.51
CA ILE A 392 -10.50 -1.24 36.29
C ILE A 392 -11.09 -1.42 34.89
N VAL A 393 -12.33 -1.82 34.81
CA VAL A 393 -13.15 -1.75 33.60
C VAL A 393 -13.83 -0.37 33.61
N ARG A 394 -13.39 0.55 32.76
CA ARG A 394 -14.15 1.78 32.49
C ARG A 394 -14.78 1.69 31.10
N PRO A 395 -16.08 1.80 30.99
CA PRO A 395 -16.72 1.99 29.68
C PRO A 395 -16.38 3.39 29.19
N ILE A 396 -15.99 3.51 27.93
CA ILE A 396 -15.87 4.79 27.23
C ILE A 396 -17.20 5.02 26.53
N SER A 397 -17.89 6.04 26.95
CA SER A 397 -19.13 6.54 26.33
C SER A 397 -18.82 7.30 25.04
#